data_3a87eb56719635255bf99f5827d174ed
#
_entry.id   3a87eb56719635255bf99f5827d174ed
#
_cell.length_a   1.000
_cell.length_b   1.000
_cell.length_c   1.000
_cell.angle_alpha   90.00
_cell.angle_beta   90.00
_cell.angle_gamma   90.00
#
_symmetry.space_group_name_H-M   'P 1'
#
loop_
_entity.id
_entity.type
_entity.pdbx_description
1 polymer ?
#
loop_
_entity_poly.entity_id
_entity_poly.type
_entity_poly.pdbx_seq_one_letter_code
_entity_poly.pdbx_strand_id
1 'polypeptide(L)'
;MTVRIERKGPVTTVILHRPEARNAVDGPTAAALAAAFREFDADPDASVAVLWGDGGTFCAGADLKGLGTERSNVVTEDGDGPMGPTRMRLSKPVIAAVSGYAVAGGLELALWCDLRVAEQDSIFGVFCRRWGVPLIDGGTLRLPRLIGAGPAMDMVLTGRPVDAAEALRIGLANRVAPTGEARSAAEQLAAELAALPQACLRSDRMSLLEQDGMDEETALRNEFRHGMTALANGALEGAQRFAAGAGRHGAQA
;
A
#
# COMPACT_ATOMS: atom_id res chain seq x y z
N MET A 1 15.12 16.88 -2.74
CA MET A 1 14.60 15.65 -3.35
C MET A 1 13.31 15.31 -2.61
N THR A 2 12.19 15.17 -3.29
CA THR A 2 10.85 14.99 -2.66
C THR A 2 10.50 13.53 -2.36
N VAL A 3 11.26 12.59 -2.93
CA VAL A 3 11.18 11.16 -2.66
C VAL A 3 12.59 10.64 -2.40
N ARG A 4 12.76 9.90 -1.31
CA ARG A 4 14.01 9.23 -0.94
C ARG A 4 13.78 7.74 -0.90
N ILE A 5 14.82 6.94 -1.15
CA ILE A 5 14.78 5.48 -1.11
C ILE A 5 15.87 5.03 -0.14
N GLU A 6 15.48 4.20 0.82
CA GLU A 6 16.39 3.53 1.74
C GLU A 6 16.24 2.02 1.59
N ARG A 7 17.34 1.28 1.61
CA ARG A 7 17.36 -0.18 1.47
C ARG A 7 18.01 -0.81 2.69
N LYS A 8 17.34 -1.84 3.23
CA LYS A 8 17.86 -2.64 4.34
C LYS A 8 17.62 -4.12 4.03
N GLY A 9 18.63 -4.78 3.46
CA GLY A 9 18.46 -6.13 2.93
C GLY A 9 17.34 -6.17 1.88
N PRO A 10 16.38 -7.09 1.97
CA PRO A 10 15.30 -7.23 1.00
C PRO A 10 14.15 -6.21 1.16
N VAL A 11 14.25 -5.29 2.13
CA VAL A 11 13.23 -4.27 2.40
C VAL A 11 13.66 -2.94 1.79
N THR A 12 12.76 -2.33 1.00
CA THR A 12 12.94 -1.00 0.39
C THR A 12 11.94 -0.04 1.02
N THR A 13 12.41 1.03 1.67
CA THR A 13 11.55 2.09 2.21
C THR A 13 11.55 3.28 1.24
N VAL A 14 10.40 3.55 0.64
CA VAL A 14 10.14 4.73 -0.19
C VAL A 14 9.57 5.82 0.70
N ILE A 15 10.25 6.95 0.77
CA ILE A 15 9.98 8.03 1.71
C ILE A 15 9.49 9.27 0.96
N LEU A 16 8.24 9.68 1.21
CA LEU A 16 7.76 11.00 0.87
C LEU A 16 8.41 12.04 1.78
N HIS A 17 9.09 13.02 1.20
CA HIS A 17 9.84 14.04 1.93
C HIS A 17 9.51 15.44 1.47
N ARG A 18 8.33 15.91 1.87
CA ARG A 18 7.83 17.30 1.72
C ARG A 18 7.07 17.70 3.00
N PRO A 19 7.72 17.65 4.19
CA PRO A 19 7.04 17.89 5.47
C PRO A 19 6.42 19.29 5.54
N GLU A 20 7.02 20.30 4.91
CA GLU A 20 6.51 21.67 4.80
C GLU A 20 5.14 21.76 4.07
N ALA A 21 4.85 20.80 3.20
CA ALA A 21 3.58 20.63 2.50
C ALA A 21 2.73 19.47 3.08
N ARG A 22 3.07 18.95 4.26
CA ARG A 22 2.45 17.75 4.84
C ARG A 22 2.46 16.56 3.87
N ASN A 23 3.54 16.41 3.15
CA ASN A 23 3.74 15.37 2.13
C ASN A 23 2.66 15.35 1.02
N ALA A 24 2.08 16.52 0.71
CA ALA A 24 1.22 16.65 -0.46
C ALA A 24 2.02 16.37 -1.75
N VAL A 25 1.38 15.71 -2.70
CA VAL A 25 1.98 15.20 -3.93
C VAL A 25 1.62 16.12 -5.10
N ASP A 26 2.62 16.77 -5.68
CA ASP A 26 2.52 17.46 -6.96
C ASP A 26 2.99 16.56 -8.11
N GLY A 27 2.90 17.04 -9.35
CA GLY A 27 3.28 16.29 -10.54
C GLY A 27 4.70 15.71 -10.49
N PRO A 28 5.75 16.51 -10.19
CA PRO A 28 7.12 15.99 -10.05
C PRO A 28 7.27 14.95 -8.94
N THR A 29 6.57 15.09 -7.81
CA THR A 29 6.59 14.12 -6.71
C THR A 29 5.87 12.83 -7.11
N ALA A 30 4.74 12.92 -7.81
CA ALA A 30 4.03 11.75 -8.34
C ALA A 30 4.90 10.95 -9.30
N ALA A 31 5.60 11.63 -10.23
CA ALA A 31 6.53 10.98 -11.16
C ALA A 31 7.70 10.31 -10.42
N ALA A 32 8.23 10.95 -9.37
CA ALA A 32 9.31 10.38 -8.56
C ALA A 32 8.85 9.15 -7.76
N LEU A 33 7.63 9.16 -7.21
CA LEU A 33 7.03 7.99 -6.55
C LEU A 33 6.85 6.84 -7.53
N ALA A 34 6.30 7.11 -8.71
CA ALA A 34 6.11 6.11 -9.74
C ALA A 34 7.43 5.47 -10.17
N ALA A 35 8.48 6.29 -10.38
CA ALA A 35 9.81 5.81 -10.72
C ALA A 35 10.42 4.94 -9.60
N ALA A 36 10.27 5.37 -8.32
CA ALA A 36 10.79 4.62 -7.17
C ALA A 36 10.14 3.23 -7.05
N PHE A 37 8.84 3.12 -7.27
CA PHE A 37 8.16 1.83 -7.21
C PHE A 37 8.43 0.93 -8.42
N ARG A 38 8.68 1.48 -9.61
CA ARG A 38 9.18 0.70 -10.76
C ARG A 38 10.57 0.15 -10.49
N GLU A 39 11.47 0.98 -9.94
CA GLU A 39 12.82 0.54 -9.56
C GLU A 39 12.74 -0.58 -8.51
N PHE A 40 11.93 -0.42 -7.47
CA PHE A 40 11.71 -1.45 -6.46
C PHE A 40 11.18 -2.76 -7.07
N ASP A 41 10.19 -2.68 -7.96
CA ASP A 41 9.59 -3.90 -8.54
C ASP A 41 10.57 -4.63 -9.46
N ALA A 42 11.44 -3.90 -10.16
CA ALA A 42 12.49 -4.46 -11.03
C ALA A 42 13.73 -4.98 -10.30
N ASP A 43 13.97 -4.56 -9.03
CA ASP A 43 15.16 -4.95 -8.26
C ASP A 43 15.05 -6.42 -7.78
N PRO A 44 15.89 -7.37 -8.26
CA PRO A 44 15.81 -8.78 -7.86
C PRO A 44 16.11 -9.02 -6.37
N ASP A 45 16.87 -8.13 -5.74
CA ASP A 45 17.26 -8.24 -4.32
C ASP A 45 16.19 -7.70 -3.36
N ALA A 46 15.22 -6.94 -3.87
CA ALA A 46 14.12 -6.40 -3.09
C ALA A 46 12.94 -7.38 -3.05
N SER A 47 12.33 -7.53 -1.88
CA SER A 47 11.16 -8.40 -1.68
C SER A 47 9.89 -7.66 -1.26
N VAL A 48 10.00 -6.66 -0.38
CA VAL A 48 8.86 -5.91 0.17
C VAL A 48 9.20 -4.43 0.23
N ALA A 49 8.26 -3.57 -0.12
CA ALA A 49 8.42 -2.13 0.07
C ALA A 49 7.60 -1.61 1.26
N VAL A 50 8.10 -0.54 1.86
CA VAL A 50 7.37 0.31 2.81
C VAL A 50 7.23 1.69 2.20
N LEU A 51 6.02 2.25 2.16
CA LEU A 51 5.76 3.65 1.85
C LEU A 51 5.54 4.42 3.15
N TRP A 52 6.34 5.45 3.39
CA TRP A 52 6.26 6.26 4.59
C TRP A 52 6.38 7.76 4.27
N GLY A 53 5.69 8.60 5.03
CA GLY A 53 5.81 10.06 4.97
C GLY A 53 6.65 10.60 6.10
N ASP A 54 7.72 11.32 5.79
CA ASP A 54 8.60 11.96 6.77
C ASP A 54 7.93 13.18 7.42
N GLY A 55 8.31 13.51 8.67
CA GLY A 55 7.83 14.71 9.38
C GLY A 55 6.44 14.57 10.00
N GLY A 56 6.00 13.36 10.36
CA GLY A 56 4.81 13.12 11.18
C GLY A 56 3.47 13.21 10.45
N THR A 57 3.48 13.18 9.12
CA THR A 57 2.28 13.08 8.29
C THR A 57 2.56 12.12 7.13
N PHE A 58 1.70 11.13 6.93
CA PHE A 58 1.87 10.23 5.81
C PHE A 58 1.72 10.96 4.47
N CYS A 59 0.54 11.52 4.19
CA CYS A 59 0.29 12.30 2.98
C CYS A 59 -1.06 13.06 3.06
N ALA A 60 -1.04 14.35 2.74
CA ALA A 60 -2.23 15.20 2.71
C ALA A 60 -3.01 15.15 1.39
N GLY A 61 -2.57 14.34 0.41
CA GLY A 61 -3.20 14.22 -0.90
C GLY A 61 -2.48 15.03 -1.99
N ALA A 62 -3.18 15.33 -3.08
CA ALA A 62 -2.64 16.17 -4.15
C ALA A 62 -2.34 17.58 -3.66
N ASP A 63 -1.23 18.16 -4.14
CA ASP A 63 -0.84 19.54 -3.82
C ASP A 63 -1.71 20.54 -4.59
N LEU A 64 -2.77 21.00 -3.94
CA LEU A 64 -3.72 21.94 -4.57
C LEU A 64 -3.09 23.30 -4.94
N LYS A 65 -1.95 23.65 -4.34
CA LYS A 65 -1.21 24.87 -4.75
C LYS A 65 -0.52 24.71 -6.10
N GLY A 66 -0.28 23.46 -6.51
CA GLY A 66 0.26 23.12 -7.83
C GLY A 66 -0.79 23.15 -8.94
N LEU A 67 -2.07 23.13 -8.61
CA LEU A 67 -3.14 23.03 -9.59
C LEU A 67 -3.15 24.22 -10.55
N GLY A 68 -3.18 23.95 -11.86
CA GLY A 68 -3.11 25.00 -12.90
C GLY A 68 -1.71 25.58 -13.13
N THR A 69 -0.66 25.01 -12.54
CA THR A 69 0.74 25.38 -12.75
C THR A 69 1.50 24.25 -13.45
N GLU A 70 2.77 24.47 -13.78
CA GLU A 70 3.68 23.43 -14.29
C GLU A 70 3.90 22.26 -13.29
N ARG A 71 3.52 22.46 -12.04
CA ARG A 71 3.60 21.43 -10.99
C ARG A 71 2.30 20.64 -10.83
N SER A 72 1.29 20.88 -11.65
CA SER A 72 0.03 20.13 -11.62
C SER A 72 0.29 18.62 -11.75
N ASN A 73 -0.50 17.82 -11.03
CA ASN A 73 -0.54 16.38 -11.25
C ASN A 73 -1.04 16.11 -12.68
N VAL A 74 -0.47 15.10 -13.32
CA VAL A 74 -0.93 14.62 -14.63
C VAL A 74 -2.22 13.85 -14.42
N VAL A 75 -3.30 14.32 -15.06
CA VAL A 75 -4.63 13.70 -14.99
C VAL A 75 -4.98 13.20 -16.39
N THR A 76 -4.75 11.92 -16.64
CA THR A 76 -5.04 11.23 -17.91
C THR A 76 -5.80 9.94 -17.60
N GLU A 77 -6.53 9.44 -18.59
CA GLU A 77 -7.23 8.14 -18.44
C GLU A 77 -6.25 6.99 -18.33
N ASP A 78 -5.18 7.04 -19.11
CA ASP A 78 -4.13 6.01 -19.16
C ASP A 78 -2.84 6.44 -18.44
N GLY A 79 -1.96 5.45 -18.19
CA GLY A 79 -0.66 5.65 -17.55
C GLY A 79 -0.70 5.69 -16.04
N ASP A 80 0.24 6.41 -15.44
CA ASP A 80 0.35 6.53 -13.98
C ASP A 80 -0.84 7.29 -13.39
N GLY A 81 -1.21 6.96 -12.16
CA GLY A 81 -2.22 7.74 -11.46
C GLY A 81 -1.73 9.16 -11.13
N PRO A 82 -2.64 10.12 -10.91
CA PRO A 82 -2.28 11.47 -10.48
C PRO A 82 -1.41 11.53 -9.23
N MET A 83 -1.53 10.54 -8.33
CA MET A 83 -0.67 10.38 -7.14
C MET A 83 0.58 9.52 -7.41
N GLY A 84 0.86 9.16 -8.66
CA GLY A 84 2.00 8.36 -9.08
C GLY A 84 1.66 6.87 -9.20
N PRO A 85 2.02 6.00 -8.22
CA PRO A 85 1.95 4.54 -8.39
C PRO A 85 0.54 3.96 -8.30
N THR A 86 -0.49 4.74 -8.04
CA THR A 86 -1.84 4.27 -7.65
C THR A 86 -2.55 3.40 -8.68
N ARG A 87 -2.11 3.43 -9.94
CA ARG A 87 -2.59 2.53 -11.02
C ARG A 87 -1.66 1.36 -11.31
N MET A 88 -0.48 1.33 -10.67
CA MET A 88 0.46 0.23 -10.87
C MET A 88 -0.01 -1.04 -10.17
N ARG A 89 0.24 -2.18 -10.81
CA ARG A 89 0.13 -3.50 -10.21
C ARG A 89 1.53 -4.09 -10.09
N LEU A 90 2.12 -3.96 -8.91
CA LEU A 90 3.46 -4.47 -8.65
C LEU A 90 3.44 -5.98 -8.43
N SER A 91 4.54 -6.65 -8.77
CA SER A 91 4.76 -8.07 -8.50
C SER A 91 5.08 -8.37 -7.03
N LYS A 92 5.42 -7.34 -6.25
CA LYS A 92 5.89 -7.42 -4.88
C LYS A 92 4.99 -6.63 -3.93
N PRO A 93 4.83 -7.05 -2.66
CA PRO A 93 3.97 -6.36 -1.70
C PRO A 93 4.53 -5.01 -1.24
N VAL A 94 3.59 -4.11 -0.89
CA VAL A 94 3.87 -2.78 -0.33
C VAL A 94 3.08 -2.58 0.96
N ILE A 95 3.71 -2.03 1.99
CA ILE A 95 3.11 -1.70 3.28
C ILE A 95 3.09 -0.17 3.42
N ALA A 96 1.94 0.42 3.70
CA ALA A 96 1.86 1.82 4.12
C ALA A 96 2.17 1.94 5.61
N ALA A 97 3.17 2.74 5.96
CA ALA A 97 3.48 3.15 7.33
C ALA A 97 2.85 4.53 7.56
N VAL A 98 1.71 4.56 8.22
CA VAL A 98 0.87 5.75 8.33
C VAL A 98 1.13 6.44 9.66
N SER A 99 1.83 7.60 9.60
CA SER A 99 1.97 8.54 10.71
C SER A 99 1.01 9.72 10.48
N GLY A 100 0.32 10.19 11.51
CA GLY A 100 -0.58 11.33 11.42
C GLY A 100 -1.65 11.18 10.31
N TYR A 101 -1.65 12.06 9.32
CA TYR A 101 -2.73 12.12 8.33
C TYR A 101 -2.44 11.34 7.05
N ALA A 102 -3.38 10.45 6.68
CA ALA A 102 -3.50 9.81 5.37
C ALA A 102 -4.86 10.21 4.77
N VAL A 103 -4.91 11.33 4.05
CA VAL A 103 -6.18 11.93 3.62
C VAL A 103 -6.21 12.27 2.13
N ALA A 104 -7.41 12.31 1.55
CA ALA A 104 -7.61 12.58 0.13
C ALA A 104 -6.80 11.60 -0.75
N GLY A 105 -5.98 12.08 -1.70
CA GLY A 105 -5.06 11.24 -2.47
C GLY A 105 -4.04 10.48 -1.61
N GLY A 106 -3.73 10.97 -0.40
CA GLY A 106 -2.90 10.25 0.58
C GLY A 106 -3.61 9.01 1.14
N LEU A 107 -4.93 9.08 1.34
CA LEU A 107 -5.72 7.89 1.63
C LEU A 107 -5.67 6.91 0.44
N GLU A 108 -5.78 7.40 -0.79
CA GLU A 108 -5.71 6.56 -1.99
C GLU A 108 -4.34 5.87 -2.16
N LEU A 109 -3.23 6.55 -1.82
CA LEU A 109 -1.90 5.93 -1.73
C LEU A 109 -1.85 4.83 -0.67
N ALA A 110 -2.42 5.07 0.53
CA ALA A 110 -2.48 4.06 1.58
C ALA A 110 -3.36 2.86 1.17
N LEU A 111 -4.47 3.10 0.45
CA LEU A 111 -5.35 2.05 -0.09
C LEU A 111 -4.72 1.25 -1.24
N TRP A 112 -3.79 1.86 -1.97
CA TRP A 112 -3.03 1.19 -3.03
C TRP A 112 -2.03 0.18 -2.46
N CYS A 113 -1.46 0.44 -1.28
CA CYS A 113 -0.61 -0.51 -0.59
C CYS A 113 -1.41 -1.75 -0.14
N ASP A 114 -0.75 -2.90 -0.06
CA ASP A 114 -1.38 -4.15 0.37
C ASP A 114 -1.80 -4.12 1.85
N LEU A 115 -0.91 -3.64 2.70
CA LEU A 115 -1.11 -3.54 4.15
C LEU A 115 -0.91 -2.10 4.63
N ARG A 116 -1.52 -1.78 5.78
CA ARG A 116 -1.44 -0.47 6.46
C ARG A 116 -1.14 -0.67 7.94
N VAL A 117 0.02 -0.17 8.38
CA VAL A 117 0.39 -0.04 9.79
C VAL A 117 0.19 1.43 10.15
N ALA A 118 -0.76 1.73 11.03
CA ALA A 118 -1.11 3.08 11.44
C ALA A 118 -0.59 3.39 12.85
N GLU A 119 -0.17 4.62 13.10
CA GLU A 119 0.03 5.10 14.47
C GLU A 119 -1.31 5.27 15.18
N GLN A 120 -1.31 5.16 16.50
CA GLN A 120 -2.54 5.25 17.32
C GLN A 120 -3.25 6.61 17.21
N ASP A 121 -2.53 7.66 16.79
CA ASP A 121 -3.06 9.01 16.56
C ASP A 121 -3.27 9.32 15.06
N SER A 122 -3.16 8.33 14.19
CA SER A 122 -3.38 8.50 12.76
C SER A 122 -4.84 8.80 12.42
N ILE A 123 -5.01 9.64 11.40
CA ILE A 123 -6.32 10.04 10.88
C ILE A 123 -6.40 9.72 9.39
N PHE A 124 -7.44 8.99 9.02
CA PHE A 124 -7.81 8.72 7.64
C PHE A 124 -9.04 9.56 7.25
N GLY A 125 -9.16 9.93 5.95
CA GLY A 125 -10.36 10.65 5.54
C GLY A 125 -10.37 11.07 4.08
N VAL A 126 -11.59 11.21 3.54
CA VAL A 126 -11.84 11.72 2.18
C VAL A 126 -11.96 13.25 2.23
N PHE A 127 -10.89 13.94 2.68
CA PHE A 127 -10.93 15.37 2.96
C PHE A 127 -10.99 16.25 1.70
N CYS A 128 -10.63 15.69 0.54
CA CYS A 128 -10.79 16.37 -0.76
C CYS A 128 -12.25 16.75 -1.06
N ARG A 129 -13.23 16.04 -0.46
CA ARG A 129 -14.65 16.33 -0.57
C ARG A 129 -14.99 17.77 -0.20
N ARG A 130 -14.31 18.34 0.80
CA ARG A 130 -14.50 19.72 1.27
C ARG A 130 -14.15 20.78 0.23
N TRP A 131 -13.34 20.40 -0.77
CA TRP A 131 -12.78 21.31 -1.78
C TRP A 131 -13.27 21.00 -3.20
N GLY A 132 -14.19 20.05 -3.37
CA GLY A 132 -14.69 19.66 -4.68
C GLY A 132 -13.68 18.87 -5.51
N VAL A 133 -12.59 18.39 -4.92
CA VAL A 133 -11.59 17.54 -5.59
C VAL A 133 -12.05 16.09 -5.54
N PRO A 134 -12.11 15.39 -6.68
CA PRO A 134 -12.57 14.00 -6.72
C PRO A 134 -11.49 13.01 -6.25
N LEU A 135 -11.94 11.79 -5.90
CA LEU A 135 -11.07 10.62 -5.80
C LEU A 135 -10.92 10.02 -7.20
N ILE A 136 -9.70 10.00 -7.74
CA ILE A 136 -9.38 9.49 -9.09
C ILE A 136 -8.13 8.60 -9.11
N ASP A 137 -7.66 8.22 -7.93
CA ASP A 137 -6.51 7.34 -7.71
C ASP A 137 -6.93 5.96 -7.14
N GLY A 138 -8.18 5.60 -7.35
CA GLY A 138 -8.75 4.29 -6.97
C GLY A 138 -9.44 4.26 -5.61
N GLY A 139 -9.66 5.40 -4.96
CA GLY A 139 -10.31 5.48 -3.65
C GLY A 139 -11.71 4.92 -3.64
N THR A 140 -12.55 5.30 -4.61
CA THR A 140 -13.94 4.79 -4.73
C THR A 140 -14.02 3.31 -5.09
N LEU A 141 -12.94 2.73 -5.61
CA LEU A 141 -12.83 1.31 -5.94
C LEU A 141 -12.33 0.49 -4.73
N ARG A 142 -11.20 0.90 -4.14
CA ARG A 142 -10.51 0.11 -3.11
C ARG A 142 -11.12 0.25 -1.73
N LEU A 143 -11.59 1.46 -1.38
CA LEU A 143 -12.15 1.70 -0.04
C LEU A 143 -13.33 0.76 0.28
N PRO A 144 -14.40 0.65 -0.56
CA PRO A 144 -15.51 -0.25 -0.26
C PRO A 144 -15.13 -1.72 -0.28
N ARG A 145 -14.08 -2.12 -1.00
CA ARG A 145 -13.57 -3.50 -0.99
C ARG A 145 -12.89 -3.86 0.33
N LEU A 146 -12.25 -2.88 0.97
CA LEU A 146 -11.56 -3.08 2.26
C LEU A 146 -12.52 -3.02 3.45
N ILE A 147 -13.43 -2.03 3.49
CA ILE A 147 -14.23 -1.73 4.68
C ILE A 147 -15.72 -1.96 4.49
N GLY A 148 -16.14 -2.44 3.31
CA GLY A 148 -17.55 -2.59 2.97
C GLY A 148 -18.18 -1.27 2.48
N ALA A 149 -19.30 -1.39 1.78
CA ALA A 149 -19.96 -0.27 1.10
C ALA A 149 -20.51 0.79 2.07
N GLY A 150 -21.05 0.38 3.22
CA GLY A 150 -21.65 1.29 4.20
C GLY A 150 -20.64 2.30 4.78
N PRO A 151 -19.58 1.86 5.47
CA PRO A 151 -18.56 2.75 5.99
C PRO A 151 -17.85 3.56 4.89
N ALA A 152 -17.61 2.97 3.71
CA ALA A 152 -16.99 3.67 2.59
C ALA A 152 -17.87 4.82 2.09
N MET A 153 -19.19 4.59 1.96
CA MET A 153 -20.14 5.61 1.54
C MET A 153 -20.20 6.77 2.54
N ASP A 154 -20.22 6.46 3.84
CA ASP A 154 -20.17 7.48 4.88
C ASP A 154 -18.90 8.35 4.78
N MET A 155 -17.71 7.74 4.68
CA MET A 155 -16.46 8.49 4.49
C MET A 155 -16.46 9.34 3.22
N VAL A 156 -16.94 8.80 2.10
CA VAL A 156 -16.94 9.49 0.79
C VAL A 156 -17.91 10.67 0.78
N LEU A 157 -19.10 10.53 1.36
CA LEU A 157 -20.11 11.58 1.36
C LEU A 157 -19.81 12.68 2.37
N THR A 158 -19.44 12.31 3.59
CA THR A 158 -19.28 13.25 4.69
C THR A 158 -17.89 13.88 4.76
N GLY A 159 -16.86 13.18 4.27
CA GLY A 159 -15.46 13.57 4.45
C GLY A 159 -15.07 13.65 5.94
N ARG A 160 -15.72 12.86 6.81
CA ARG A 160 -15.39 12.83 8.23
C ARG A 160 -14.03 12.18 8.48
N PRO A 161 -13.36 12.50 9.57
CA PRO A 161 -12.18 11.77 9.99
C PRO A 161 -12.55 10.37 10.51
N VAL A 162 -11.63 9.44 10.32
CA VAL A 162 -11.60 8.09 10.90
C VAL A 162 -10.28 7.95 11.63
N ASP A 163 -10.32 7.74 12.94
CA ASP A 163 -9.14 7.52 13.77
C ASP A 163 -8.58 6.11 13.61
N ALA A 164 -7.40 5.84 14.19
CA ALA A 164 -6.72 4.56 14.07
C ALA A 164 -7.52 3.41 14.70
N ALA A 165 -8.25 3.65 15.79
CA ALA A 165 -9.04 2.62 16.46
C ALA A 165 -10.26 2.22 15.60
N GLU A 166 -10.96 3.20 15.03
CA GLU A 166 -12.02 2.92 14.06
C GLU A 166 -11.46 2.25 12.81
N ALA A 167 -10.34 2.75 12.26
CA ALA A 167 -9.68 2.20 11.08
C ALA A 167 -9.34 0.70 11.26
N LEU A 168 -8.80 0.31 12.43
CA LEU A 168 -8.54 -1.08 12.77
C LEU A 168 -9.85 -1.90 12.83
N ARG A 169 -10.87 -1.36 13.49
CA ARG A 169 -12.15 -2.06 13.68
C ARG A 169 -12.89 -2.32 12.36
N ILE A 170 -12.81 -1.41 11.40
CA ILE A 170 -13.48 -1.55 10.09
C ILE A 170 -12.61 -2.21 9.02
N GLY A 171 -11.36 -2.59 9.32
CA GLY A 171 -10.43 -3.23 8.38
C GLY A 171 -9.68 -2.26 7.46
N LEU A 172 -9.76 -0.93 7.70
CA LEU A 172 -8.98 0.06 6.95
C LEU A 172 -7.50 -0.01 7.36
N ALA A 173 -7.17 -0.17 8.64
CA ALA A 173 -5.83 -0.47 9.11
C ALA A 173 -5.70 -1.96 9.45
N ASN A 174 -4.54 -2.56 9.15
CA ASN A 174 -4.24 -3.97 9.49
C ASN A 174 -3.60 -4.08 10.87
N ARG A 175 -2.84 -3.08 11.28
CA ARG A 175 -2.15 -3.00 12.58
C ARG A 175 -2.12 -1.57 13.08
N VAL A 176 -2.05 -1.40 14.41
CA VAL A 176 -1.83 -0.10 15.06
C VAL A 176 -0.56 -0.19 15.89
N ALA A 177 0.31 0.81 15.74
CA ALA A 177 1.56 0.97 16.47
C ALA A 177 1.50 2.23 17.36
N PRO A 178 2.34 2.35 18.39
CA PRO A 178 2.52 3.60 19.13
C PRO A 178 2.89 4.77 18.22
N THR A 179 2.56 5.99 18.65
CA THR A 179 2.97 7.22 17.93
C THR A 179 4.47 7.29 17.77
N GLY A 180 4.95 7.58 16.56
CA GLY A 180 6.36 7.60 16.19
C GLY A 180 6.93 6.25 15.75
N GLU A 181 6.13 5.17 15.76
CA GLU A 181 6.63 3.82 15.50
C GLU A 181 6.08 3.18 14.22
N ALA A 182 5.22 3.87 13.43
CA ALA A 182 4.64 3.27 12.22
C ALA A 182 5.72 2.76 11.25
N ARG A 183 6.78 3.55 11.04
CA ARG A 183 7.86 3.17 10.14
C ARG A 183 8.57 1.90 10.61
N SER A 184 9.03 1.87 11.84
CA SER A 184 9.77 0.72 12.40
C SER A 184 8.91 -0.54 12.43
N ALA A 185 7.63 -0.43 12.80
CA ALA A 185 6.70 -1.54 12.82
C ALA A 185 6.39 -2.07 11.40
N ALA A 186 6.26 -1.18 10.41
CA ALA A 186 6.07 -1.57 9.01
C ALA A 186 7.32 -2.22 8.40
N GLU A 187 8.53 -1.69 8.70
CA GLU A 187 9.80 -2.27 8.26
C GLU A 187 10.04 -3.65 8.90
N GLN A 188 9.66 -3.83 10.17
CA GLN A 188 9.70 -5.14 10.82
C GLN A 188 8.74 -6.12 10.14
N LEU A 189 7.49 -5.74 9.90
CA LEU A 189 6.53 -6.57 9.17
C LEU A 189 7.02 -6.89 7.76
N ALA A 190 7.65 -5.93 7.07
CA ALA A 190 8.25 -6.14 5.76
C ALA A 190 9.37 -7.18 5.82
N ALA A 191 10.23 -7.15 6.85
CA ALA A 191 11.28 -8.15 7.05
C ALA A 191 10.70 -9.55 7.33
N GLU A 192 9.63 -9.64 8.12
CA GLU A 192 8.90 -10.90 8.37
C GLU A 192 8.35 -11.48 7.05
N LEU A 193 7.70 -10.65 6.22
CA LEU A 193 7.18 -11.07 4.91
C LEU A 193 8.31 -11.45 3.94
N ALA A 194 9.42 -10.74 3.96
CA ALA A 194 10.56 -11.03 3.11
C ALA A 194 11.25 -12.35 3.43
N ALA A 195 11.14 -12.83 4.68
CA ALA A 195 11.66 -14.13 5.11
C ALA A 195 10.80 -15.32 4.66
N LEU A 196 9.55 -15.07 4.22
CA LEU A 196 8.66 -16.12 3.72
C LEU A 196 9.04 -16.58 2.29
N PRO A 197 8.60 -17.77 1.85
CA PRO A 197 8.79 -18.24 0.47
C PRO A 197 8.13 -17.28 -0.54
N GLN A 198 8.93 -16.46 -1.21
CA GLN A 198 8.46 -15.36 -2.04
C GLN A 198 7.63 -15.81 -3.24
N ALA A 199 7.94 -16.97 -3.85
CA ALA A 199 7.16 -17.50 -4.96
C ALA A 199 5.70 -17.77 -4.55
N CYS A 200 5.50 -18.38 -3.39
CA CYS A 200 4.17 -18.67 -2.83
C CYS A 200 3.44 -17.38 -2.45
N LEU A 201 4.07 -16.53 -1.62
CA LEU A 201 3.49 -15.27 -1.16
C LEU A 201 3.03 -14.38 -2.32
N ARG A 202 3.88 -14.21 -3.34
CA ARG A 202 3.56 -13.36 -4.52
C ARG A 202 2.50 -13.97 -5.41
N SER A 203 2.49 -15.30 -5.59
CA SER A 203 1.45 -16.02 -6.34
C SER A 203 0.08 -15.83 -5.71
N ASP A 204 -0.05 -16.07 -4.41
CA ASP A 204 -1.32 -15.93 -3.69
C ASP A 204 -1.80 -14.48 -3.70
N ARG A 205 -0.87 -13.52 -3.48
CA ARG A 205 -1.17 -12.10 -3.57
C ARG A 205 -1.69 -11.72 -4.96
N MET A 206 -1.06 -12.18 -6.04
CA MET A 206 -1.50 -11.84 -7.40
C MET A 206 -2.86 -12.47 -7.70
N SER A 207 -3.09 -13.73 -7.31
CA SER A 207 -4.39 -14.38 -7.42
C SER A 207 -5.49 -13.57 -6.73
N LEU A 208 -5.23 -13.12 -5.48
CA LEU A 208 -6.16 -12.27 -4.74
C LEU A 208 -6.47 -10.94 -5.43
N LEU A 209 -5.47 -10.30 -6.04
CA LEU A 209 -5.63 -9.01 -6.74
C LEU A 209 -6.32 -9.14 -8.11
N GLU A 210 -6.24 -10.29 -8.74
CA GLU A 210 -6.76 -10.51 -10.08
C GLU A 210 -8.22 -10.97 -10.11
N GLN A 211 -8.71 -11.60 -9.03
CA GLN A 211 -10.05 -12.18 -8.98
C GLN A 211 -11.20 -11.16 -9.05
N ASP A 212 -10.93 -9.89 -8.82
CA ASP A 212 -11.94 -8.84 -8.84
C ASP A 212 -12.69 -8.77 -10.19
N GLY A 213 -14.01 -8.95 -10.15
CA GLY A 213 -14.85 -8.94 -11.34
C GLY A 213 -14.88 -10.25 -12.11
N MET A 214 -14.14 -11.27 -11.68
CA MET A 214 -14.24 -12.63 -12.23
C MET A 214 -15.46 -13.35 -11.63
N ASP A 215 -16.08 -14.25 -12.41
CA ASP A 215 -16.94 -15.28 -11.87
C ASP A 215 -16.13 -16.30 -11.07
N GLU A 216 -16.80 -17.04 -10.16
CA GLU A 216 -16.14 -17.96 -9.25
C GLU A 216 -15.31 -19.03 -9.97
N GLU A 217 -15.83 -19.60 -11.06
CA GLU A 217 -15.15 -20.64 -11.82
C GLU A 217 -13.87 -20.12 -12.47
N THR A 218 -13.89 -18.90 -13.03
CA THR A 218 -12.73 -18.22 -13.60
C THR A 218 -11.72 -17.87 -12.51
N ALA A 219 -12.17 -17.38 -11.34
CA ALA A 219 -11.32 -17.06 -10.20
C ALA A 219 -10.60 -18.31 -9.66
N LEU A 220 -11.29 -19.43 -9.49
CA LEU A 220 -10.68 -20.71 -9.06
C LEU A 220 -9.65 -21.24 -10.07
N ARG A 221 -9.89 -21.10 -11.36
CA ARG A 221 -8.89 -21.47 -12.38
C ARG A 221 -7.68 -20.55 -12.34
N ASN A 222 -7.86 -19.26 -12.05
CA ASN A 222 -6.77 -18.31 -11.88
C ASN A 222 -5.94 -18.65 -10.65
N GLU A 223 -6.57 -18.90 -9.51
CA GLU A 223 -5.93 -19.36 -8.27
C GLU A 223 -5.11 -20.63 -8.51
N PHE A 224 -5.67 -21.64 -9.18
CA PHE A 224 -4.98 -22.86 -9.51
C PHE A 224 -3.70 -22.62 -10.34
N ARG A 225 -3.74 -21.73 -11.34
CA ARG A 225 -2.56 -21.40 -12.17
C ARG A 225 -1.45 -20.74 -11.32
N HIS A 226 -1.82 -19.80 -10.44
CA HIS A 226 -0.88 -19.19 -9.50
C HIS A 226 -0.32 -20.22 -8.52
N GLY A 227 -1.16 -21.11 -7.97
CA GLY A 227 -0.75 -22.21 -7.08
C GLY A 227 0.23 -23.17 -7.76
N MET A 228 0.00 -23.55 -9.01
CA MET A 228 0.93 -24.40 -9.77
C MET A 228 2.31 -23.75 -9.95
N THR A 229 2.35 -22.42 -10.14
CA THR A 229 3.61 -21.69 -10.19
C THR A 229 4.35 -21.75 -8.85
N ALA A 230 3.64 -21.56 -7.74
CA ALA A 230 4.22 -21.66 -6.40
C ALA A 230 4.71 -23.07 -6.07
N LEU A 231 3.93 -24.11 -6.43
CA LEU A 231 4.30 -25.52 -6.23
C LEU A 231 5.60 -25.87 -6.97
N ALA A 232 5.77 -25.37 -8.20
CA ALA A 232 6.97 -25.61 -8.99
C ALA A 232 8.23 -24.88 -8.45
N ASN A 233 8.06 -23.85 -7.62
CA ASN A 233 9.13 -22.95 -7.17
C ASN A 233 9.31 -22.93 -5.65
N GLY A 234 9.50 -24.10 -5.01
CA GLY A 234 9.95 -24.18 -3.62
C GLY A 234 9.04 -24.92 -2.64
N ALA A 235 7.86 -25.42 -3.06
CA ALA A 235 6.97 -26.16 -2.16
C ALA A 235 7.61 -27.45 -1.63
N LEU A 236 8.37 -28.18 -2.45
CA LEU A 236 9.05 -29.41 -2.04
C LEU A 236 10.11 -29.14 -0.96
N GLU A 237 10.90 -28.09 -1.13
CA GLU A 237 11.89 -27.66 -0.13
C GLU A 237 11.24 -27.24 1.18
N GLY A 238 10.12 -26.51 1.10
CA GLY A 238 9.30 -26.15 2.25
C GLY A 238 8.78 -27.38 3.01
N ALA A 239 8.24 -28.34 2.29
CA ALA A 239 7.77 -29.60 2.88
C ALA A 239 8.90 -30.40 3.55
N GLN A 240 10.10 -30.42 2.97
CA GLN A 240 11.27 -31.07 3.57
C GLN A 240 11.72 -30.38 4.86
N ARG A 241 11.76 -29.04 4.87
CA ARG A 241 12.06 -28.26 6.10
C ARG A 241 11.04 -28.54 7.21
N PHE A 242 9.74 -28.56 6.86
CA PHE A 242 8.68 -28.90 7.80
C PHE A 242 8.83 -30.32 8.37
N ALA A 243 9.11 -31.30 7.50
CA ALA A 243 9.36 -32.69 7.92
C ALA A 243 10.58 -32.80 8.85
N ALA A 244 11.61 -31.97 8.65
CA ALA A 244 12.77 -31.86 9.51
C ALA A 244 12.51 -31.12 10.83
N GLY A 245 11.33 -30.56 11.03
CA GLY A 245 10.90 -29.94 12.29
C GLY A 245 10.83 -28.42 12.33
N ALA A 246 11.09 -27.74 11.21
CA ALA A 246 10.92 -26.29 11.14
C ALA A 246 9.44 -25.89 11.26
N GLY A 247 9.17 -24.77 11.92
CA GLY A 247 7.82 -24.19 12.03
C GLY A 247 6.82 -24.99 12.90
N ARG A 248 7.29 -25.95 13.70
CA ARG A 248 6.39 -26.70 14.60
C ARG A 248 5.79 -25.79 15.67
N HIS A 249 4.54 -26.06 16.02
CA HIS A 249 3.77 -25.35 17.05
C HIS A 249 3.59 -23.84 16.78
N GLY A 250 3.56 -23.43 15.49
CA GLY A 250 3.36 -22.03 15.10
C GLY A 250 4.61 -21.14 15.21
N ALA A 251 5.78 -21.72 15.44
CA ALA A 251 7.03 -20.99 15.33
C ALA A 251 7.27 -20.55 13.88
N GLN A 252 7.83 -19.36 13.68
CA GLN A 252 8.29 -18.94 12.36
C GLN A 252 9.43 -19.87 11.91
N ALA A 253 9.36 -20.32 10.66
CA ALA A 253 10.33 -21.27 10.09
C ALA A 253 11.56 -20.56 9.52
#